data_5efab8d578f1d89676c82b5c7a5c1390
#
_entry.id   5efab8d578f1d89676c82b5c7a5c1390
#
_cell.length_a   1.000
_cell.length_b   1.000
_cell.length_c   1.000
_cell.angle_alpha   90.00
_cell.angle_beta   90.00
_cell.angle_gamma   90.00
#
_symmetry.space_group_name_H-M   'P 1'
#
loop_
_entity.id
_entity.type
_entity.pdbx_description
1 polymer ?
#
loop_
_entity_poly.entity_id
_entity_poly.type
_entity_poly.pdbx_seq_one_letter_code
_entity_poly.pdbx_strand_id
1 'polypeptide(L)'
;GSEMCIRDSYAPMLFRTANIIFGTVLRAVGDTKTPMRVGVAFNVINIVLNFFLIYSTRTVLIGGKELVIPGAGWGVQGAAAASAIAYTIGGIAITVKLWKHTDISPKGQSFLPDSAVLRPCLKVAVPNMFQRFATSLGYVAFASMINSLGETATAAHTIANTVESAFYIPGYGMQTAAATLAGNALGANDNKKLNSLARAIVPLEVGLMVISGSLLFIFAPILIRLFSSDAQVIRLGSTVLRMVAVSEPFYGVPIVIEGMMQGVGKTVTPFIFNVAGMWGVRILGTFICIHLLGLGLVSAWGCMIGHNMLLFVLFTLHYFSGRWNPMNKTKVSFQYKTCKK
;
A
#
# COMPACT_ATOMS: atom_id res chain seq x y z
N GLY A 1 -27.29 -11.39 3.44
CA GLY A 1 -25.99 -11.74 4.06
C GLY A 1 -24.86 -10.81 3.65
N SER A 2 -24.75 -10.43 2.37
CA SER A 2 -23.69 -9.54 1.89
C SER A 2 -23.78 -8.10 2.42
N GLU A 3 -24.99 -7.56 2.55
CA GLU A 3 -25.22 -6.19 3.04
C GLU A 3 -24.85 -6.02 4.51
N MET A 4 -25.13 -7.01 5.37
CA MET A 4 -24.70 -6.98 6.77
C MET A 4 -23.17 -7.04 6.88
N CYS A 5 -22.48 -7.86 6.09
CA CYS A 5 -21.01 -7.92 6.07
C CYS A 5 -20.37 -6.61 5.65
N ILE A 6 -20.97 -5.89 4.70
CA ILE A 6 -20.52 -4.56 4.27
C ILE A 6 -20.65 -3.57 5.44
N ARG A 7 -21.82 -3.51 6.07
CA ARG A 7 -22.11 -2.62 7.20
C ARG A 7 -21.16 -2.87 8.39
N ASP A 8 -20.93 -4.13 8.74
CA ASP A 8 -20.04 -4.51 9.85
C ASP A 8 -18.57 -4.22 9.55
N SER A 9 -18.15 -4.28 8.28
CA SER A 9 -16.81 -3.91 7.86
C SER A 9 -16.57 -2.39 7.85
N TYR A 10 -17.61 -1.58 7.66
CA TYR A 10 -17.50 -0.12 7.67
C TYR A 10 -17.60 0.49 9.08
N ALA A 11 -18.28 -0.17 10.03
CA ALA A 11 -18.41 0.32 11.40
C ALA A 11 -17.06 0.64 12.08
N PRO A 12 -16.00 -0.19 11.94
CA PRO A 12 -14.70 0.11 12.55
C PRO A 12 -13.81 1.04 11.71
N MET A 13 -14.32 1.62 10.61
CA MET A 13 -13.51 2.44 9.71
C MET A 13 -12.90 3.67 10.40
N LEU A 14 -13.60 4.21 11.41
CA LEU A 14 -13.06 5.28 12.26
C LEU A 14 -11.78 4.85 12.99
N PHE A 15 -11.79 3.66 13.59
CA PHE A 15 -10.64 3.11 14.32
C PHE A 15 -9.50 2.73 13.38
N ARG A 16 -9.82 2.22 12.19
CA ARG A 16 -8.83 1.97 11.14
C ARG A 16 -8.17 3.27 10.69
N THR A 17 -8.95 4.31 10.47
CA THR A 17 -8.44 5.65 10.11
C THR A 17 -7.58 6.23 11.22
N ALA A 18 -8.01 6.14 12.48
CA ALA A 18 -7.22 6.55 13.64
C ALA A 18 -5.88 5.81 13.70
N ASN A 19 -5.87 4.50 13.44
CA ASN A 19 -4.64 3.70 13.42
C ASN A 19 -3.65 4.20 12.34
N ILE A 20 -4.14 4.52 11.14
CA ILE A 20 -3.31 5.02 10.05
C ILE A 20 -2.77 6.43 10.37
N ILE A 21 -3.65 7.37 10.76
CA ILE A 21 -3.28 8.77 10.99
C ILE A 21 -2.37 8.88 12.22
N PHE A 22 -2.77 8.35 13.36
CA PHE A 22 -2.00 8.45 14.60
C PHE A 22 -0.70 7.64 14.53
N GLY A 23 -0.71 6.51 13.83
CA GLY A 23 0.51 5.75 13.54
C GLY A 23 1.48 6.56 12.68
N THR A 24 1.00 7.36 11.73
CA THR A 24 1.85 8.24 10.92
C THR A 24 2.40 9.40 11.72
N VAL A 25 1.58 10.02 12.58
CA VAL A 25 2.03 11.08 13.50
C VAL A 25 3.12 10.58 14.44
N LEU A 26 2.95 9.41 15.06
CA LEU A 26 3.97 8.81 15.92
C LEU A 26 5.29 8.54 15.16
N ARG A 27 5.21 8.01 13.92
CA ARG A 27 6.40 7.83 13.08
C ARG A 27 7.10 9.16 12.76
N ALA A 28 6.35 10.22 12.54
CA ALA A 28 6.90 11.55 12.23
C ALA A 28 7.75 12.13 13.38
N VAL A 29 7.41 11.84 14.63
CA VAL A 29 8.21 12.23 15.81
C VAL A 29 9.28 11.21 16.19
N GLY A 30 9.50 10.17 15.36
CA GLY A 30 10.54 9.17 15.54
C GLY A 30 10.12 7.91 16.33
N ASP A 31 8.90 7.85 16.87
CA ASP A 31 8.39 6.64 17.50
C ASP A 31 7.83 5.66 16.44
N THR A 32 8.72 4.89 15.86
CA THR A 32 8.38 3.84 14.90
C THR A 32 7.97 2.52 15.58
N LYS A 33 8.40 2.31 16.82
CA LYS A 33 8.20 1.05 17.56
C LYS A 33 6.75 0.89 18.02
N THR A 34 6.13 1.97 18.49
CA THR A 34 4.73 1.92 18.97
C THR A 34 3.74 1.55 17.86
N PRO A 35 3.71 2.21 16.69
CA PRO A 35 2.84 1.79 15.59
C PRO A 35 3.12 0.37 15.11
N MET A 36 4.39 -0.06 15.07
CA MET A 36 4.76 -1.43 14.71
C MET A 36 4.19 -2.45 15.69
N ARG A 37 4.40 -2.25 17.00
CA ARG A 37 3.90 -3.17 18.04
C ARG A 37 2.38 -3.27 18.04
N VAL A 38 1.69 -2.13 17.92
CA VAL A 38 0.22 -2.11 17.82
C VAL A 38 -0.23 -2.80 16.54
N GLY A 39 0.46 -2.57 15.41
CA GLY A 39 0.21 -3.22 14.12
C GLY A 39 0.34 -4.74 14.20
N VAL A 40 1.42 -5.25 14.80
CA VAL A 40 1.62 -6.69 15.01
C VAL A 40 0.55 -7.24 15.93
N ALA A 41 0.27 -6.58 17.06
CA ALA A 41 -0.69 -7.06 18.04
C ALA A 41 -2.10 -7.20 17.44
N PHE A 42 -2.61 -6.18 16.73
CA PHE A 42 -3.95 -6.28 16.14
C PHE A 42 -4.03 -7.33 15.02
N ASN A 43 -2.93 -7.54 14.24
CA ASN A 43 -2.89 -8.61 13.24
C ASN A 43 -2.92 -9.99 13.89
N VAL A 44 -2.18 -10.21 14.98
CA VAL A 44 -2.23 -11.47 15.75
C VAL A 44 -3.64 -11.69 16.31
N ILE A 45 -4.26 -10.66 16.89
CA ILE A 45 -5.64 -10.73 17.37
C ILE A 45 -6.58 -11.09 16.22
N ASN A 46 -6.43 -10.47 15.05
CA ASN A 46 -7.24 -10.77 13.87
C ASN A 46 -7.11 -12.23 13.44
N ILE A 47 -5.89 -12.76 13.37
CA ILE A 47 -5.63 -14.17 13.01
C ILE A 47 -6.31 -15.11 14.01
N VAL A 48 -6.14 -14.87 15.32
CA VAL A 48 -6.73 -15.66 16.37
C VAL A 48 -8.27 -15.61 16.30
N LEU A 49 -8.84 -14.43 16.16
CA LEU A 49 -10.30 -14.28 16.05
C LEU A 49 -10.85 -14.94 14.78
N ASN A 50 -10.16 -14.82 13.64
CA ASN A 50 -10.53 -15.50 12.39
C ASN A 50 -10.59 -17.03 12.62
N PHE A 51 -9.60 -17.58 13.32
CA PHE A 51 -9.55 -19.02 13.60
C PHE A 51 -10.75 -19.51 14.40
N PHE A 52 -11.24 -18.72 15.36
CA PHE A 52 -12.38 -19.09 16.22
C PHE A 52 -13.73 -18.67 15.63
N LEU A 53 -13.83 -17.59 14.88
CA LEU A 53 -15.11 -17.07 14.42
C LEU A 53 -15.53 -17.61 13.04
N ILE A 54 -14.58 -17.90 12.16
CA ILE A 54 -14.88 -18.37 10.80
C ILE A 54 -15.33 -19.82 10.82
N TYR A 55 -14.59 -20.67 11.51
CA TYR A 55 -14.80 -22.11 11.47
C TYR A 55 -15.76 -22.56 12.57
N SER A 56 -16.52 -23.63 12.29
CA SER A 56 -17.30 -24.35 13.30
C SER A 56 -16.39 -25.15 14.22
N THR A 57 -16.93 -25.56 15.36
CA THR A 57 -16.23 -26.46 16.29
C THR A 57 -15.78 -27.70 15.53
N ARG A 58 -14.51 -28.05 15.67
CA ARG A 58 -13.87 -29.18 14.98
C ARG A 58 -12.95 -29.94 15.89
N THR A 59 -12.89 -31.24 15.69
CA THR A 59 -11.96 -32.14 16.39
C THR A 59 -10.72 -32.32 15.51
N VAL A 60 -9.56 -32.03 16.05
CA VAL A 60 -8.27 -32.21 15.38
C VAL A 60 -7.45 -33.21 16.16
N LEU A 61 -6.94 -34.21 15.47
CA LEU A 61 -6.01 -35.21 16.03
C LEU A 61 -4.59 -34.65 16.05
N ILE A 62 -4.07 -34.34 17.22
CA ILE A 62 -2.68 -33.89 17.39
C ILE A 62 -1.97 -34.90 18.30
N GLY A 63 -0.98 -35.59 17.73
CA GLY A 63 -0.19 -36.57 18.52
C GLY A 63 -0.99 -37.74 19.11
N GLY A 64 -2.08 -38.17 18.45
CA GLY A 64 -2.94 -39.25 18.91
C GLY A 64 -3.98 -38.88 19.99
N LYS A 65 -4.10 -37.58 20.30
CA LYS A 65 -5.14 -37.06 21.21
C LYS A 65 -6.15 -36.23 20.39
N GLU A 66 -7.43 -36.47 20.63
CA GLU A 66 -8.51 -35.65 20.07
C GLU A 66 -8.58 -34.34 20.84
N LEU A 67 -8.28 -33.24 20.13
CA LEU A 67 -8.43 -31.89 20.65
C LEU A 67 -9.67 -31.26 20.02
N VAL A 68 -10.68 -30.94 20.80
CA VAL A 68 -11.87 -30.23 20.38
C VAL A 68 -11.53 -28.73 20.37
N ILE A 69 -11.51 -28.13 19.18
CA ILE A 69 -11.29 -26.70 19.01
C ILE A 69 -12.66 -26.04 18.85
N PRO A 70 -13.08 -25.18 19.80
CA PRO A 70 -14.34 -24.47 19.70
C PRO A 70 -14.30 -23.46 18.55
N GLY A 71 -15.42 -23.31 17.85
CA GLY A 71 -15.57 -22.33 16.77
C GLY A 71 -17.02 -21.90 16.60
N ALA A 72 -17.23 -20.63 16.26
CA ALA A 72 -18.56 -20.04 16.12
C ALA A 72 -19.26 -20.42 14.80
N GLY A 73 -18.50 -20.80 13.77
CA GLY A 73 -19.05 -21.19 12.47
C GLY A 73 -19.70 -20.08 11.67
N TRP A 74 -19.34 -18.82 11.92
CA TRP A 74 -19.96 -17.64 11.26
C TRP A 74 -19.47 -17.40 9.83
N GLY A 75 -18.48 -18.17 9.34
CA GLY A 75 -17.98 -18.03 7.98
C GLY A 75 -17.53 -16.60 7.64
N VAL A 76 -18.09 -16.01 6.57
CA VAL A 76 -17.74 -14.66 6.11
C VAL A 76 -18.06 -13.58 7.15
N GLN A 77 -19.18 -13.73 7.89
CA GLN A 77 -19.53 -12.81 8.97
C GLN A 77 -18.50 -12.87 10.11
N GLY A 78 -18.00 -14.06 10.41
CA GLY A 78 -16.92 -14.25 11.39
C GLY A 78 -15.64 -13.53 11.00
N ALA A 79 -15.26 -13.55 9.73
CA ALA A 79 -14.11 -12.82 9.20
C ALA A 79 -14.28 -11.30 9.30
N ALA A 80 -15.49 -10.80 8.99
CA ALA A 80 -15.82 -9.38 9.11
C ALA A 80 -15.77 -8.93 10.58
N ALA A 81 -16.38 -9.69 11.49
CA ALA A 81 -16.39 -9.42 12.93
C ALA A 81 -14.95 -9.44 13.52
N ALA A 82 -14.15 -10.44 13.16
CA ALA A 82 -12.75 -10.53 13.59
C ALA A 82 -11.95 -9.29 13.19
N SER A 83 -12.11 -8.85 11.94
CA SER A 83 -11.44 -7.65 11.44
C SER A 83 -11.94 -6.39 12.14
N ALA A 84 -13.25 -6.26 12.37
CA ALA A 84 -13.85 -5.14 13.07
C ALA A 84 -13.33 -5.02 14.51
N ILE A 85 -13.30 -6.11 15.26
CA ILE A 85 -12.80 -6.16 16.64
C ILE A 85 -11.29 -5.81 16.66
N ALA A 86 -10.50 -6.41 15.77
CA ALA A 86 -9.07 -6.18 15.73
C ALA A 86 -8.73 -4.72 15.41
N TYR A 87 -9.39 -4.09 14.41
CA TYR A 87 -9.21 -2.67 14.10
C TYR A 87 -9.65 -1.75 15.23
N THR A 88 -10.74 -2.09 15.92
CA THR A 88 -11.20 -1.32 17.08
C THR A 88 -10.17 -1.35 18.21
N ILE A 89 -9.66 -2.52 18.56
CA ILE A 89 -8.62 -2.65 19.58
C ILE A 89 -7.34 -1.91 19.17
N GLY A 90 -6.90 -2.07 17.91
CA GLY A 90 -5.72 -1.39 17.38
C GLY A 90 -5.89 0.12 17.38
N GLY A 91 -7.07 0.62 16.95
CA GLY A 91 -7.39 2.05 16.93
C GLY A 91 -7.46 2.67 18.32
N ILE A 92 -8.04 1.99 19.29
CA ILE A 92 -8.04 2.43 20.69
C ILE A 92 -6.61 2.43 21.24
N ALA A 93 -5.86 1.36 21.04
CA ALA A 93 -4.50 1.26 21.55
C ALA A 93 -3.58 2.38 21.03
N ILE A 94 -3.61 2.67 19.72
CA ILE A 94 -2.80 3.74 19.13
C ILE A 94 -3.24 5.11 19.63
N THR A 95 -4.56 5.34 19.79
CA THR A 95 -5.13 6.57 20.33
C THR A 95 -4.65 6.81 21.75
N VAL A 96 -4.73 5.80 22.62
CA VAL A 96 -4.25 5.90 24.01
C VAL A 96 -2.74 6.18 24.06
N LYS A 97 -1.96 5.56 23.18
CA LYS A 97 -0.52 5.81 23.08
C LYS A 97 -0.21 7.25 22.65
N LEU A 98 -0.94 7.78 21.65
CA LEU A 98 -0.82 9.18 21.24
C LEU A 98 -1.16 10.14 22.37
N TRP A 99 -2.28 9.89 23.11
CA TRP A 99 -2.72 10.73 24.23
C TRP A 99 -1.73 10.76 25.39
N LYS A 100 -0.94 9.70 25.55
CA LYS A 100 0.10 9.58 26.59
C LYS A 100 1.48 10.03 26.13
N HIS A 101 1.65 10.39 24.85
CA HIS A 101 2.95 10.82 24.32
C HIS A 101 3.31 12.21 24.84
N THR A 102 4.57 12.41 25.27
CA THR A 102 5.03 13.65 25.89
C THR A 102 4.98 14.86 24.95
N ASP A 103 5.33 14.66 23.67
CA ASP A 103 5.59 15.76 22.74
C ASP A 103 4.39 16.10 21.84
N ILE A 104 3.46 15.16 21.64
CA ILE A 104 2.37 15.29 20.66
C ILE A 104 0.98 15.00 21.24
N SER A 105 0.88 14.94 22.58
CA SER A 105 -0.41 14.72 23.22
C SER A 105 -1.39 15.87 22.92
N PRO A 106 -2.63 15.59 22.46
CA PRO A 106 -3.65 16.61 22.23
C PRO A 106 -4.26 17.16 23.53
N LYS A 107 -3.79 16.74 24.70
CA LYS A 107 -4.29 17.22 26.00
C LYS A 107 -4.11 18.72 26.14
N GLY A 108 -5.19 19.43 26.45
CA GLY A 108 -5.17 20.87 26.64
C GLY A 108 -5.07 21.70 25.37
N GLN A 109 -5.09 21.09 24.20
CA GLN A 109 -5.08 21.77 22.90
C GLN A 109 -6.50 22.03 22.42
N SER A 110 -6.68 23.13 21.69
CA SER A 110 -7.95 23.43 21.01
C SER A 110 -8.17 22.47 19.85
N PHE A 111 -9.39 21.93 19.74
CA PHE A 111 -9.79 21.12 18.58
C PHE A 111 -10.30 21.96 17.40
N LEU A 112 -10.28 23.28 17.51
CA LEU A 112 -10.66 24.14 16.40
C LEU A 112 -9.57 24.09 15.31
N PRO A 113 -9.96 23.97 14.05
CA PRO A 113 -9.01 23.88 12.95
C PRO A 113 -8.27 25.21 12.77
N ASP A 114 -6.93 25.15 12.86
CA ASP A 114 -6.08 26.30 12.53
C ASP A 114 -5.82 26.33 11.02
N SER A 115 -6.21 27.45 10.39
CA SER A 115 -6.01 27.65 8.95
C SER A 115 -4.54 27.64 8.54
N ALA A 116 -3.62 27.99 9.42
CA ALA A 116 -2.19 27.98 9.15
C ALA A 116 -1.65 26.53 8.99
N VAL A 117 -2.26 25.59 9.70
CA VAL A 117 -1.94 24.15 9.62
C VAL A 117 -2.80 23.46 8.55
N LEU A 118 -4.09 23.78 8.49
CA LEU A 118 -5.05 23.11 7.62
C LEU A 118 -4.75 23.33 6.13
N ARG A 119 -4.42 24.54 5.71
CA ARG A 119 -4.12 24.85 4.29
C ARG A 119 -2.95 24.04 3.73
N PRO A 120 -1.76 23.97 4.37
CA PRO A 120 -0.68 23.10 3.92
C PRO A 120 -1.07 21.61 3.87
N CYS A 121 -1.81 21.14 4.88
CA CYS A 121 -2.29 19.76 4.92
C CYS A 121 -3.21 19.45 3.74
N LEU A 122 -4.19 20.31 3.44
CA LEU A 122 -5.10 20.15 2.31
C LEU A 122 -4.36 20.19 0.96
N LYS A 123 -3.36 21.06 0.82
CA LYS A 123 -2.54 21.15 -0.40
C LYS A 123 -1.83 19.83 -0.72
N VAL A 124 -1.45 19.07 0.30
CA VAL A 124 -0.83 17.74 0.15
C VAL A 124 -1.88 16.65 0.04
N ALA A 125 -2.94 16.72 0.84
CA ALA A 125 -3.95 15.68 0.93
C ALA A 125 -4.84 15.59 -0.32
N VAL A 126 -5.26 16.73 -0.88
CA VAL A 126 -6.20 16.77 -2.00
C VAL A 126 -5.64 16.09 -3.26
N PRO A 127 -4.42 16.38 -3.74
CA PRO A 127 -3.85 15.66 -4.88
C PRO A 127 -3.72 14.15 -4.61
N ASN A 128 -3.29 13.75 -3.40
CA ASN A 128 -3.19 12.34 -3.03
C ASN A 128 -4.55 11.64 -3.03
N MET A 129 -5.60 12.31 -2.55
CA MET A 129 -6.97 11.78 -2.57
C MET A 129 -7.44 11.54 -4.00
N PHE A 130 -7.27 12.53 -4.89
CA PHE A 130 -7.62 12.37 -6.31
C PHE A 130 -6.78 11.29 -7.00
N GLN A 131 -5.50 11.18 -6.68
CA GLN A 131 -4.64 10.10 -7.18
C GLN A 131 -5.19 8.73 -6.78
N ARG A 132 -5.50 8.53 -5.49
CA ARG A 132 -6.05 7.27 -4.98
C ARG A 132 -7.39 6.94 -5.62
N PHE A 133 -8.26 7.93 -5.77
CA PHE A 133 -9.56 7.75 -6.41
C PHE A 133 -9.41 7.36 -7.89
N ALA A 134 -8.63 8.11 -8.67
CA ALA A 134 -8.39 7.83 -10.09
C ALA A 134 -7.73 6.46 -10.31
N THR A 135 -6.77 6.10 -9.43
CA THR A 135 -6.10 4.80 -9.49
C THR A 135 -7.05 3.66 -9.13
N SER A 136 -7.91 3.84 -8.11
CA SER A 136 -8.92 2.83 -7.73
C SER A 136 -9.93 2.59 -8.85
N LEU A 137 -10.41 3.65 -9.51
CA LEU A 137 -11.27 3.51 -10.70
C LEU A 137 -10.54 2.78 -11.83
N GLY A 138 -9.25 3.06 -12.04
CA GLY A 138 -8.42 2.34 -12.99
C GLY A 138 -8.33 0.85 -12.70
N TYR A 139 -8.15 0.45 -11.45
CA TYR A 139 -8.16 -0.97 -11.07
C TYR A 139 -9.50 -1.64 -11.34
N VAL A 140 -10.62 -0.97 -11.08
CA VAL A 140 -11.97 -1.50 -11.39
C VAL A 140 -12.13 -1.67 -12.89
N ALA A 141 -11.76 -0.67 -13.69
CA ALA A 141 -11.81 -0.75 -15.15
C ALA A 141 -10.93 -1.88 -15.70
N PHE A 142 -9.71 -2.03 -15.18
CA PHE A 142 -8.79 -3.11 -15.55
C PHE A 142 -9.38 -4.50 -15.23
N ALA A 143 -9.91 -4.69 -14.02
CA ALA A 143 -10.54 -5.94 -13.63
C ALA A 143 -11.77 -6.26 -14.49
N SER A 144 -12.59 -5.26 -14.82
CA SER A 144 -13.74 -5.42 -15.71
C SER A 144 -13.33 -5.92 -17.10
N MET A 145 -12.27 -5.35 -17.68
CA MET A 145 -11.75 -5.82 -18.97
C MET A 145 -11.20 -7.24 -18.91
N ILE A 146 -10.54 -7.63 -17.81
CA ILE A 146 -10.06 -9.02 -17.65
C ILE A 146 -11.23 -9.99 -17.48
N ASN A 147 -12.29 -9.60 -16.77
CA ASN A 147 -13.49 -10.44 -16.61
C ASN A 147 -14.15 -10.77 -17.97
N SER A 148 -14.04 -9.89 -18.98
CA SER A 148 -14.53 -10.16 -20.32
C SER A 148 -13.73 -11.26 -21.06
N LEU A 149 -12.55 -11.65 -20.58
CA LEU A 149 -11.74 -12.74 -21.15
C LEU A 149 -12.20 -14.14 -20.70
N GLY A 150 -13.19 -14.23 -19.82
CA GLY A 150 -13.74 -15.47 -19.31
C GLY A 150 -13.18 -15.93 -17.97
N GLU A 151 -13.74 -17.04 -17.47
CA GLU A 151 -13.57 -17.48 -16.09
C GLU A 151 -12.12 -17.88 -15.76
N THR A 152 -11.46 -18.61 -16.65
CA THR A 152 -10.06 -19.03 -16.45
C THR A 152 -9.11 -17.84 -16.35
N ALA A 153 -9.27 -16.83 -17.20
CA ALA A 153 -8.44 -15.62 -17.17
C ALA A 153 -8.69 -14.79 -15.91
N THR A 154 -9.96 -14.68 -15.51
CA THR A 154 -10.36 -13.98 -14.27
C THR A 154 -9.79 -14.67 -13.04
N ALA A 155 -9.91 -15.99 -12.95
CA ALA A 155 -9.34 -16.76 -11.84
C ALA A 155 -7.81 -16.60 -11.77
N ALA A 156 -7.13 -16.78 -12.91
CA ALA A 156 -5.67 -16.63 -13.00
C ALA A 156 -5.22 -15.22 -12.61
N HIS A 157 -5.93 -14.17 -13.07
CA HIS A 157 -5.64 -12.79 -12.69
C HIS A 157 -5.83 -12.54 -11.20
N THR A 158 -6.97 -12.96 -10.63
CA THR A 158 -7.29 -12.72 -9.21
C THR A 158 -6.27 -13.36 -8.29
N ILE A 159 -5.90 -14.61 -8.57
CA ILE A 159 -4.89 -15.32 -7.79
C ILE A 159 -3.52 -14.67 -7.97
N ALA A 160 -3.10 -14.39 -9.20
CA ALA A 160 -1.82 -13.77 -9.51
C ALA A 160 -1.70 -12.38 -8.84
N ASN A 161 -2.73 -11.54 -8.94
CA ASN A 161 -2.76 -10.21 -8.31
C ASN A 161 -2.70 -10.29 -6.77
N THR A 162 -3.33 -11.29 -6.17
CA THR A 162 -3.26 -11.52 -4.71
C THR A 162 -1.85 -11.89 -4.29
N VAL A 163 -1.22 -12.82 -5.01
CA VAL A 163 0.16 -13.23 -4.75
C VAL A 163 1.14 -12.08 -4.95
N GLU A 164 1.06 -11.38 -6.09
CA GLU A 164 1.89 -10.21 -6.41
C GLU A 164 1.80 -9.13 -5.33
N SER A 165 0.57 -8.83 -4.86
CA SER A 165 0.35 -7.83 -3.81
C SER A 165 1.12 -8.12 -2.52
N ALA A 166 1.28 -9.40 -2.15
CA ALA A 166 2.06 -9.79 -0.98
C ALA A 166 3.56 -9.47 -1.14
N PHE A 167 4.08 -9.58 -2.35
CA PHE A 167 5.48 -9.30 -2.65
C PHE A 167 5.80 -7.80 -2.75
N TYR A 168 4.80 -6.93 -2.92
CA TYR A 168 4.97 -5.46 -2.85
C TYR A 168 4.92 -4.88 -1.43
N ILE A 169 4.50 -5.64 -0.42
CA ILE A 169 4.40 -5.14 0.97
C ILE A 169 5.72 -4.52 1.47
N PRO A 170 6.91 -5.14 1.26
CA PRO A 170 8.17 -4.54 1.66
C PRO A 170 8.42 -3.16 1.01
N GLY A 171 8.11 -3.00 -0.27
CA GLY A 171 8.25 -1.74 -1.00
C GLY A 171 7.36 -0.63 -0.43
N TYR A 172 6.12 -0.91 -0.10
CA TYR A 172 5.25 0.06 0.57
C TYR A 172 5.73 0.42 1.98
N GLY A 173 6.40 -0.52 2.66
CA GLY A 173 7.10 -0.25 3.91
C GLY A 173 8.23 0.78 3.70
N MET A 174 9.04 0.57 2.67
CA MET A 174 10.12 1.49 2.28
C MET A 174 9.59 2.85 1.81
N GLN A 175 8.47 2.89 1.08
CA GLN A 175 7.77 4.14 0.72
C GLN A 175 7.44 4.98 1.96
N THR A 176 6.86 4.32 2.96
CA THR A 176 6.47 4.99 4.22
C THR A 176 7.69 5.50 4.99
N ALA A 177 8.76 4.71 5.04
CA ALA A 177 10.03 5.10 5.65
C ALA A 177 10.66 6.30 4.91
N ALA A 178 10.69 6.25 3.58
CA ALA A 178 11.18 7.32 2.72
C ALA A 178 10.42 8.63 2.93
N ALA A 179 9.09 8.56 2.99
CA ALA A 179 8.24 9.73 3.24
C ALA A 179 8.54 10.36 4.61
N THR A 180 8.61 9.54 5.66
CA THR A 180 8.88 10.00 7.03
C THR A 180 10.26 10.65 7.15
N LEU A 181 11.29 9.97 6.66
CA LEU A 181 12.67 10.44 6.76
C LEU A 181 12.92 11.69 5.90
N ALA A 182 12.31 11.75 4.70
CA ALA A 182 12.40 12.94 3.84
C ALA A 182 11.68 14.14 4.47
N GLY A 183 10.49 13.93 5.07
CA GLY A 183 9.77 14.96 5.80
C GLY A 183 10.56 15.50 6.99
N ASN A 184 11.19 14.62 7.77
CA ASN A 184 12.02 15.01 8.92
C ASN A 184 13.27 15.78 8.48
N ALA A 185 13.94 15.36 7.40
CA ALA A 185 15.09 16.07 6.85
C ALA A 185 14.72 17.47 6.32
N LEU A 186 13.53 17.59 5.69
CA LEU A 186 12.98 18.88 5.27
C LEU A 186 12.65 19.77 6.46
N GLY A 187 11.99 19.22 7.49
CA GLY A 187 11.66 19.95 8.72
C GLY A 187 12.87 20.47 9.47
N ALA A 188 13.97 19.68 9.46
CA ALA A 188 15.28 20.09 10.01
C ALA A 188 16.06 21.05 9.10
N ASN A 189 15.55 21.37 7.90
CA ASN A 189 16.23 22.15 6.86
C ASN A 189 17.63 21.61 6.49
N ASP A 190 17.81 20.29 6.54
CA ASP A 190 19.05 19.60 6.27
C ASP A 190 19.05 18.98 4.86
N ASN A 191 19.49 19.77 3.89
CA ASN A 191 19.60 19.33 2.50
C ASN A 191 20.61 18.20 2.28
N LYS A 192 21.71 18.18 3.07
CA LYS A 192 22.72 17.13 2.96
C LYS A 192 22.13 15.80 3.38
N LYS A 193 21.42 15.78 4.51
CA LYS A 193 20.72 14.59 5.02
C LYS A 193 19.66 14.08 4.04
N LEU A 194 18.86 14.99 3.44
CA LEU A 194 17.83 14.62 2.46
C LEU A 194 18.46 13.97 1.21
N ASN A 195 19.51 14.54 0.67
CA ASN A 195 20.19 13.98 -0.50
C ASN A 195 20.95 12.67 -0.17
N SER A 196 21.56 12.55 1.01
CA SER A 196 22.18 11.32 1.47
C SER A 196 21.17 10.19 1.64
N LEU A 197 20.00 10.51 2.23
CA LEU A 197 18.88 9.58 2.35
C LEU A 197 18.43 9.05 0.98
N ALA A 198 18.24 9.95 0.02
CA ALA A 198 17.78 9.58 -1.32
C ALA A 198 18.78 8.65 -2.03
N ARG A 199 20.08 8.89 -1.88
CA ARG A 199 21.14 8.03 -2.44
C ARG A 199 21.20 6.65 -1.78
N ALA A 200 20.84 6.54 -0.52
CA ALA A 200 20.87 5.28 0.21
C ALA A 200 19.60 4.43 0.00
N ILE A 201 18.44 5.08 0.01
CA ILE A 201 17.15 4.36 0.05
C ILE A 201 16.77 3.77 -1.30
N VAL A 202 17.13 4.44 -2.42
CA VAL A 202 16.81 3.94 -3.77
C VAL A 202 17.54 2.63 -4.09
N PRO A 203 18.89 2.51 -3.90
CA PRO A 203 19.55 1.22 -4.11
C PRO A 203 19.11 0.13 -3.15
N LEU A 204 18.79 0.49 -1.90
CA LEU A 204 18.27 -0.48 -0.92
C LEU A 204 16.91 -1.06 -1.39
N GLU A 205 16.02 -0.21 -1.89
CA GLU A 205 14.74 -0.65 -2.45
C GLU A 205 14.92 -1.54 -3.67
N VAL A 206 15.79 -1.16 -4.60
CA VAL A 206 16.11 -1.99 -5.77
C VAL A 206 16.61 -3.38 -5.33
N GLY A 207 17.52 -3.44 -4.37
CA GLY A 207 18.01 -4.71 -3.83
C GLY A 207 16.90 -5.56 -3.21
N LEU A 208 16.02 -4.94 -2.45
CA LEU A 208 14.87 -5.60 -1.82
C LEU A 208 13.90 -6.13 -2.87
N MET A 209 13.58 -5.34 -3.92
CA MET A 209 12.71 -5.76 -5.01
C MET A 209 13.35 -6.82 -5.91
N VAL A 210 14.67 -6.83 -6.08
CA VAL A 210 15.38 -7.93 -6.76
C VAL A 210 15.20 -9.24 -6.00
N ILE A 211 15.32 -9.22 -4.68
CA ILE A 211 15.10 -10.42 -3.84
C ILE A 211 13.64 -10.85 -3.95
N SER A 212 12.70 -9.94 -3.76
CA SER A 212 11.26 -10.18 -3.84
C SER A 212 10.88 -10.75 -5.20
N GLY A 213 11.26 -10.09 -6.29
CA GLY A 213 10.99 -10.53 -7.66
C GLY A 213 11.63 -11.87 -7.99
N SER A 214 12.85 -12.14 -7.51
CA SER A 214 13.51 -13.44 -7.69
C SER A 214 12.73 -14.57 -7.02
N LEU A 215 12.28 -14.34 -5.79
CA LEU A 215 11.43 -15.31 -5.07
C LEU A 215 10.10 -15.51 -5.79
N LEU A 216 9.45 -14.42 -6.22
CA LEU A 216 8.20 -14.50 -6.97
C LEU A 216 8.38 -15.28 -8.28
N PHE A 217 9.47 -15.04 -9.03
CA PHE A 217 9.76 -15.73 -10.30
C PHE A 217 9.94 -17.23 -10.10
N ILE A 218 10.74 -17.61 -9.09
CA ILE A 218 11.08 -19.03 -8.83
C ILE A 218 9.84 -19.77 -8.33
N PHE A 219 9.11 -19.20 -7.37
CA PHE A 219 8.00 -19.86 -6.70
C PHE A 219 6.64 -19.64 -7.37
N ALA A 220 6.54 -18.87 -8.46
CA ALA A 220 5.29 -18.56 -9.15
C ALA A 220 4.35 -19.76 -9.34
N PRO A 221 4.79 -20.93 -9.89
CA PRO A 221 3.90 -22.07 -10.08
C PRO A 221 3.40 -22.69 -8.77
N ILE A 222 4.25 -22.70 -7.74
CA ILE A 222 3.91 -23.25 -6.42
C ILE A 222 2.87 -22.34 -5.74
N LEU A 223 3.10 -21.02 -5.82
CA LEU A 223 2.20 -20.02 -5.22
C LEU A 223 0.79 -20.06 -5.84
N ILE A 224 0.68 -20.20 -7.18
CA ILE A 224 -0.61 -20.35 -7.85
C ILE A 224 -1.29 -21.66 -7.45
N ARG A 225 -0.55 -22.77 -7.35
CA ARG A 225 -1.08 -24.09 -6.95
C ARG A 225 -1.68 -24.11 -5.54
N LEU A 226 -1.27 -23.21 -4.64
CA LEU A 226 -1.88 -23.08 -3.32
C LEU A 226 -3.35 -22.61 -3.37
N PHE A 227 -3.75 -21.97 -4.48
CA PHE A 227 -5.09 -21.39 -4.64
C PHE A 227 -5.96 -22.10 -5.69
N SER A 228 -5.36 -22.82 -6.64
CA SER A 228 -6.09 -23.50 -7.70
C SER A 228 -5.43 -24.82 -8.09
N SER A 229 -6.27 -25.81 -8.42
CA SER A 229 -5.84 -27.11 -8.97
C SER A 229 -6.00 -27.16 -10.49
N ASP A 230 -6.61 -26.15 -11.11
CA ASP A 230 -6.82 -26.10 -12.56
C ASP A 230 -5.50 -25.85 -13.29
N ALA A 231 -5.14 -26.76 -14.21
CA ALA A 231 -3.88 -26.70 -14.95
C ALA A 231 -3.78 -25.46 -15.85
N GLN A 232 -4.90 -24.99 -16.42
CA GLN A 232 -4.91 -23.80 -17.27
C GLN A 232 -4.70 -22.53 -16.44
N VAL A 233 -5.38 -22.42 -15.28
CA VAL A 233 -5.21 -21.32 -14.33
C VAL A 233 -3.77 -21.27 -13.81
N ILE A 234 -3.19 -22.43 -13.44
CA ILE A 234 -1.80 -22.53 -12.97
C ILE A 234 -0.83 -22.06 -14.05
N ARG A 235 -0.99 -22.55 -15.28
CA ARG A 235 -0.12 -22.18 -16.40
C ARG A 235 -0.18 -20.68 -16.68
N LEU A 236 -1.39 -20.13 -16.82
CA LEU A 236 -1.62 -18.74 -17.18
C LEU A 236 -1.16 -17.80 -16.05
N GLY A 237 -1.57 -18.08 -14.80
CA GLY A 237 -1.18 -17.31 -13.61
C GLY A 237 0.34 -17.32 -13.37
N SER A 238 0.99 -18.47 -13.53
CA SER A 238 2.44 -18.56 -13.38
C SER A 238 3.19 -17.77 -14.46
N THR A 239 2.67 -17.75 -15.69
CA THR A 239 3.26 -16.98 -16.79
C THR A 239 3.22 -15.48 -16.47
N VAL A 240 2.05 -14.95 -16.09
CA VAL A 240 1.91 -13.52 -15.79
C VAL A 240 2.69 -13.10 -14.54
N LEU A 241 2.76 -13.96 -13.50
CA LEU A 241 3.60 -13.72 -12.33
C LEU A 241 5.09 -13.65 -12.66
N ARG A 242 5.59 -14.55 -13.51
CA ARG A 242 6.99 -14.50 -13.94
C ARG A 242 7.30 -13.26 -14.76
N MET A 243 6.36 -12.82 -15.59
CA MET A 243 6.54 -11.59 -16.36
C MET A 243 6.65 -10.35 -15.44
N VAL A 244 5.76 -10.23 -14.47
CA VAL A 244 5.79 -9.09 -13.56
C VAL A 244 6.99 -9.14 -12.61
N ALA A 245 7.39 -10.30 -12.16
CA ALA A 245 8.55 -10.50 -11.28
C ALA A 245 9.84 -9.87 -11.84
N VAL A 246 10.05 -9.95 -13.15
CA VAL A 246 11.18 -9.29 -13.84
C VAL A 246 11.07 -7.76 -13.77
N SER A 247 9.87 -7.22 -13.72
CA SER A 247 9.63 -5.77 -13.68
C SER A 247 9.64 -5.17 -12.28
N GLU A 248 9.59 -5.99 -11.22
CA GLU A 248 9.53 -5.52 -9.83
C GLU A 248 10.68 -4.60 -9.41
N PRO A 249 11.97 -4.87 -9.72
CA PRO A 249 13.07 -3.98 -9.36
C PRO A 249 12.91 -2.57 -9.94
N PHE A 250 12.36 -2.48 -11.14
CA PHE A 250 12.09 -1.20 -11.82
C PHE A 250 10.90 -0.48 -11.17
N TYR A 251 9.87 -1.20 -10.73
CA TYR A 251 8.72 -0.62 -10.08
C TYR A 251 9.01 -0.13 -8.66
N GLY A 252 9.96 -0.74 -7.95
CA GLY A 252 10.40 -0.30 -6.61
C GLY A 252 10.92 1.14 -6.60
N VAL A 253 11.64 1.56 -7.65
CA VAL A 253 12.18 2.92 -7.75
C VAL A 253 11.09 4.01 -7.70
N PRO A 254 10.02 3.96 -8.53
CA PRO A 254 8.87 4.86 -8.41
C PRO A 254 8.26 4.90 -7.00
N ILE A 255 8.07 3.74 -6.37
CA ILE A 255 7.44 3.63 -5.04
C ILE A 255 8.21 4.49 -4.02
N VAL A 256 9.52 4.36 -3.97
CA VAL A 256 10.35 5.07 -2.98
C VAL A 256 10.50 6.56 -3.33
N ILE A 257 10.68 6.91 -4.61
CA ILE A 257 10.76 8.30 -5.04
C ILE A 257 9.44 9.02 -4.76
N GLU A 258 8.30 8.38 -5.04
CA GLU A 258 6.98 8.89 -4.69
C GLU A 258 6.87 9.14 -3.18
N GLY A 259 7.31 8.18 -2.36
CA GLY A 259 7.37 8.34 -0.91
C GLY A 259 8.15 9.56 -0.47
N MET A 260 9.37 9.74 -0.99
CA MET A 260 10.17 10.94 -0.72
C MET A 260 9.46 12.23 -1.14
N MET A 261 8.83 12.25 -2.32
CA MET A 261 8.09 13.41 -2.82
C MET A 261 6.87 13.74 -1.94
N GLN A 262 6.15 12.72 -1.48
CA GLN A 262 5.05 12.88 -0.52
C GLN A 262 5.56 13.46 0.81
N GLY A 263 6.68 12.96 1.32
CA GLY A 263 7.32 13.46 2.54
C GLY A 263 7.75 14.91 2.48
N VAL A 264 8.20 15.39 1.31
CA VAL A 264 8.55 16.82 1.11
C VAL A 264 7.37 17.67 0.62
N GLY A 265 6.15 17.14 0.60
CA GLY A 265 4.93 17.86 0.24
C GLY A 265 4.72 18.08 -1.27
N LYS A 266 5.47 17.41 -2.14
CA LYS A 266 5.32 17.47 -3.60
C LYS A 266 4.44 16.33 -4.11
N THR A 267 3.15 16.47 -4.04
CA THR A 267 2.16 15.43 -4.36
C THR A 267 1.54 15.55 -5.75
N VAL A 268 1.60 16.74 -6.36
CA VAL A 268 1.01 16.98 -7.70
C VAL A 268 1.74 16.22 -8.79
N THR A 269 3.08 16.17 -8.76
CA THR A 269 3.86 15.45 -9.79
C THR A 269 3.61 13.94 -9.76
N PRO A 270 3.67 13.25 -8.59
CA PRO A 270 3.26 11.86 -8.49
C PRO A 270 1.83 11.61 -8.95
N PHE A 271 0.89 12.49 -8.60
CA PHE A 271 -0.49 12.42 -9.08
C PHE A 271 -0.56 12.37 -10.61
N ILE A 272 0.10 13.32 -11.30
CA ILE A 272 0.09 13.38 -12.77
C ILE A 272 0.70 12.12 -13.37
N PHE A 273 1.87 11.68 -12.86
CA PHE A 273 2.57 10.51 -13.38
C PHE A 273 1.75 9.22 -13.22
N ASN A 274 1.18 9.00 -12.02
CA ASN A 274 0.39 7.81 -11.73
C ASN A 274 -0.92 7.78 -12.54
N VAL A 275 -1.62 8.92 -12.67
CA VAL A 275 -2.85 8.99 -13.45
C VAL A 275 -2.58 8.81 -14.94
N ALA A 276 -1.55 9.49 -15.48
CA ALA A 276 -1.17 9.35 -16.88
C ALA A 276 -0.73 7.91 -17.21
N GLY A 277 0.05 7.28 -16.35
CA GLY A 277 0.47 5.88 -16.51
C GLY A 277 -0.70 4.91 -16.42
N MET A 278 -1.57 5.06 -15.40
CA MET A 278 -2.72 4.18 -15.20
C MET A 278 -3.70 4.27 -16.39
N TRP A 279 -4.14 5.47 -16.74
CA TRP A 279 -5.16 5.64 -17.76
C TRP A 279 -4.60 5.62 -19.19
N GLY A 280 -3.42 6.22 -19.42
CA GLY A 280 -2.81 6.32 -20.73
C GLY A 280 -2.16 5.02 -21.22
N VAL A 281 -1.52 4.26 -20.33
CA VAL A 281 -0.82 3.02 -20.73
C VAL A 281 -1.59 1.78 -20.30
N ARG A 282 -1.89 1.65 -19.00
CA ARG A 282 -2.49 0.42 -18.50
C ARG A 282 -3.92 0.22 -19.01
N ILE A 283 -4.80 1.21 -18.84
CA ILE A 283 -6.22 1.07 -19.21
C ILE A 283 -6.39 1.14 -20.73
N LEU A 284 -5.88 2.19 -21.37
CA LEU A 284 -6.00 2.35 -22.83
C LEU A 284 -5.29 1.22 -23.57
N GLY A 285 -4.08 0.85 -23.16
CA GLY A 285 -3.36 -0.27 -23.76
C GLY A 285 -4.09 -1.61 -23.62
N THR A 286 -4.62 -1.89 -22.41
CA THR A 286 -5.41 -3.11 -22.16
C THR A 286 -6.69 -3.13 -22.98
N PHE A 287 -7.39 -2.00 -23.11
CA PHE A 287 -8.57 -1.87 -23.96
C PHE A 287 -8.26 -2.20 -25.41
N ILE A 288 -7.17 -1.63 -25.97
CA ILE A 288 -6.72 -1.92 -27.33
C ILE A 288 -6.37 -3.41 -27.48
N CYS A 289 -5.58 -3.95 -26.55
CA CYS A 289 -5.14 -5.35 -26.62
C CYS A 289 -6.32 -6.33 -26.57
N ILE A 290 -7.27 -6.13 -25.68
CA ILE A 290 -8.39 -7.06 -25.47
C ILE A 290 -9.48 -6.86 -26.52
N HIS A 291 -9.98 -5.63 -26.69
CA HIS A 291 -11.18 -5.38 -27.48
C HIS A 291 -10.92 -5.13 -28.97
N LEU A 292 -9.75 -4.58 -29.34
CA LEU A 292 -9.43 -4.33 -30.74
C LEU A 292 -8.57 -5.41 -31.35
N LEU A 293 -7.61 -5.98 -30.58
CA LEU A 293 -6.68 -6.99 -31.08
C LEU A 293 -7.06 -8.43 -30.68
N GLY A 294 -8.06 -8.61 -29.81
CA GLY A 294 -8.51 -9.93 -29.35
C GLY A 294 -7.45 -10.72 -28.56
N LEU A 295 -6.52 -10.01 -27.91
CA LEU A 295 -5.44 -10.62 -27.14
C LEU A 295 -5.91 -11.00 -25.73
N GLY A 296 -5.22 -12.00 -25.13
CA GLY A 296 -5.59 -12.53 -23.81
C GLY A 296 -4.94 -11.85 -22.61
N LEU A 297 -5.02 -12.50 -21.45
CA LEU A 297 -4.53 -12.00 -20.16
C LEU A 297 -3.07 -11.57 -20.16
N VAL A 298 -2.21 -12.29 -20.89
CA VAL A 298 -0.77 -12.02 -20.95
C VAL A 298 -0.49 -10.61 -21.50
N SER A 299 -1.24 -10.17 -22.52
CA SER A 299 -1.11 -8.82 -23.08
C SER A 299 -1.59 -7.73 -22.11
N ALA A 300 -2.67 -7.98 -21.37
CA ALA A 300 -3.15 -7.06 -20.33
C ALA A 300 -2.09 -6.85 -19.23
N TRP A 301 -1.43 -7.92 -18.78
CA TRP A 301 -0.30 -7.83 -17.84
C TRP A 301 0.93 -7.17 -18.48
N GLY A 302 1.15 -7.37 -19.79
CA GLY A 302 2.15 -6.62 -20.56
C GLY A 302 1.90 -5.11 -20.51
N CYS A 303 0.65 -4.66 -20.64
CA CYS A 303 0.28 -3.23 -20.47
C CYS A 303 0.50 -2.73 -19.03
N MET A 304 0.27 -3.59 -18.03
CA MET A 304 0.59 -3.27 -16.63
C MET A 304 2.10 -3.08 -16.43
N ILE A 305 2.92 -3.97 -16.98
CA ILE A 305 4.38 -3.84 -16.95
C ILE A 305 4.82 -2.59 -17.71
N GLY A 306 4.24 -2.30 -18.87
CA GLY A 306 4.50 -1.06 -19.62
C GLY A 306 4.19 0.21 -18.82
N HIS A 307 3.10 0.20 -18.04
CA HIS A 307 2.79 1.26 -17.08
C HIS A 307 3.90 1.40 -16.02
N ASN A 308 4.32 0.29 -15.39
CA ASN A 308 5.38 0.30 -14.39
C ASN A 308 6.72 0.83 -14.96
N MET A 309 7.06 0.45 -16.20
CA MET A 309 8.25 0.95 -16.91
C MET A 309 8.15 2.46 -17.20
N LEU A 310 6.97 2.94 -17.64
CA LEU A 310 6.76 4.37 -17.83
C LEU A 310 6.97 5.14 -16.52
N LEU A 311 6.39 4.66 -15.41
CA LEU A 311 6.59 5.27 -14.09
C LEU A 311 8.07 5.27 -13.70
N PHE A 312 8.77 4.15 -13.90
CA PHE A 312 10.21 4.07 -13.65
C PHE A 312 10.98 5.16 -14.40
N VAL A 313 10.73 5.32 -15.68
CA VAL A 313 11.39 6.37 -16.50
C VAL A 313 11.05 7.78 -15.99
N LEU A 314 9.76 8.08 -15.79
CA LEU A 314 9.31 9.41 -15.38
C LEU A 314 9.85 9.79 -13.99
N PHE A 315 9.75 8.90 -13.00
CA PHE A 315 10.24 9.17 -11.65
C PHE A 315 11.77 9.25 -11.61
N THR A 316 12.47 8.40 -12.35
CA THR A 316 13.93 8.41 -12.45
C THR A 316 14.45 9.70 -13.08
N LEU A 317 13.87 10.13 -14.22
CA LEU A 317 14.20 11.42 -14.85
C LEU A 317 13.91 12.59 -13.90
N HIS A 318 12.77 12.54 -13.21
CA HIS A 318 12.41 13.58 -12.23
C HIS A 318 13.37 13.61 -11.04
N TYR A 319 13.83 12.46 -10.58
CA TYR A 319 14.83 12.33 -9.52
C TYR A 319 16.16 12.94 -9.92
N PHE A 320 16.71 12.56 -11.07
CA PHE A 320 17.98 13.10 -11.57
C PHE A 320 17.92 14.60 -11.93
N SER A 321 16.75 15.12 -12.31
CA SER A 321 16.57 16.55 -12.50
C SER A 321 16.71 17.40 -11.23
N GLY A 322 16.76 16.76 -10.06
CA GLY A 322 16.81 17.42 -8.75
C GLY A 322 15.53 18.18 -8.36
N ARG A 323 14.51 18.18 -9.23
CA ARG A 323 13.25 18.92 -9.01
C ARG A 323 12.38 18.35 -7.91
N TRP A 324 12.60 17.08 -7.52
CA TRP A 324 11.91 16.43 -6.41
C TRP A 324 12.24 17.09 -5.06
N ASN A 325 13.46 17.58 -4.89
CA ASN A 325 13.93 18.20 -3.67
C ASN A 325 13.63 19.72 -3.67
N PRO A 326 12.75 20.22 -2.78
CA PRO A 326 12.42 21.64 -2.72
C PRO A 326 13.59 22.50 -2.28
N MET A 327 14.55 21.98 -1.50
CA MET A 327 15.69 22.73 -0.99
C MET A 327 16.75 23.02 -2.06
N ASN A 328 16.80 22.25 -3.15
CA ASN A 328 17.70 22.52 -4.27
C ASN A 328 17.35 23.81 -5.03
N LYS A 329 16.13 24.31 -4.92
CA LYS A 329 15.66 25.53 -5.56
C LYS A 329 15.86 26.80 -4.72
N THR A 330 16.28 26.68 -3.48
CA THR A 330 16.35 27.81 -2.55
C THR A 330 17.75 28.47 -2.57
N LYS A 331 18.10 29.10 -3.71
CA LYS A 331 18.74 30.42 -3.68
C LYS A 331 17.69 31.55 -3.65
N VAL A 332 16.42 31.24 -3.49
CA VAL A 332 15.32 32.22 -3.34
C VAL A 332 14.71 32.01 -1.96
N SER A 333 14.88 33.03 -1.13
CA SER A 333 14.40 33.17 0.24
C SER A 333 13.01 32.56 0.49
N PHE A 334 12.93 31.43 1.21
CA PHE A 334 11.76 31.06 1.97
C PHE A 334 11.95 31.61 3.38
N GLN A 335 11.46 32.83 3.62
CA GLN A 335 11.22 33.33 4.96
C GLN A 335 10.08 32.48 5.56
N TYR A 336 10.44 31.41 6.26
CA TYR A 336 9.59 30.91 7.33
C TYR A 336 9.55 32.01 8.40
N LYS A 337 8.46 32.78 8.42
CA LYS A 337 8.14 33.57 9.60
C LYS A 337 8.03 32.58 10.75
N THR A 338 9.07 32.50 11.55
CA THR A 338 9.06 31.90 12.88
C THR A 338 7.91 32.52 13.64
N CYS A 339 6.86 31.78 13.90
CA CYS A 339 5.95 32.05 15.00
C CYS A 339 6.74 31.85 16.29
N LYS A 340 7.43 32.92 16.73
CA LYS A 340 7.72 33.14 18.12
C LYS A 340 6.47 33.80 18.71
N LYS A 341 5.69 33.05 19.44
CA LYS A 341 5.10 33.44 20.74
C LYS A 341 4.34 32.24 21.30
#